data_4a5c80ee540cde48b5224896c08341bf
#
_entry.id   4a5c80ee540cde48b5224896c08341bf
#
_cell.length_a   1.000
_cell.length_b   1.000
_cell.length_c   1.000
_cell.angle_alpha   90.00
_cell.angle_beta   90.00
_cell.angle_gamma   90.00
#
_symmetry.space_group_name_H-M   'P 1'
#
loop_
_entity.id
_entity.type
_entity.pdbx_description
1 polymer ?
#
loop_
_entity_poly.entity_id
_entity_poly.type
_entity_poly.pdbx_seq_one_letter_code
_entity_poly.pdbx_strand_id
1 'polypeptide(L)'
;MNDGTDAYLRQVREIALRVLAPYPVTVYLFGSRAAGGGRRLSDVDIAVESHGALPRHLLPELREALEESTVPYHVDVVDLGAVDPDFRERVRKEAIIWSGSRIG
;
A
#
# COMPACT_ATOMS: atom_id res chain seq x y z
N MET A 1 -19.64 -1.80 10.73
CA MET A 1 -19.89 -0.80 10.37
C MET A 1 -18.79 0.03 9.99
N ASN A 2 -18.82 0.74 9.09
CA ASN A 2 -17.79 1.54 8.63
C ASN A 2 -17.67 2.76 9.40
N ASP A 3 -16.46 3.16 9.68
CA ASP A 3 -16.28 4.49 10.22
C ASP A 3 -15.46 5.26 9.21
N GLY A 4 -15.08 6.45 9.53
CA GLY A 4 -14.33 7.29 8.61
C GLY A 4 -12.99 6.71 8.27
N THR A 5 -12.43 5.94 9.17
CA THR A 5 -11.14 5.32 8.94
C THR A 5 -11.21 4.34 7.77
N ASP A 6 -12.27 3.54 7.74
CA ASP A 6 -12.44 2.61 6.65
C ASP A 6 -12.59 3.32 5.31
N ALA A 7 -13.29 4.43 5.30
CA ALA A 7 -13.46 5.19 4.08
C ALA A 7 -12.13 5.74 3.58
N TYR A 8 -11.28 6.20 4.48
CA TYR A 8 -9.97 6.69 4.07
C TYR A 8 -9.07 5.56 3.62
N LEU A 9 -9.13 4.41 4.26
CA LEU A 9 -8.36 3.27 3.79
C LEU A 9 -8.79 2.85 2.41
N ARG A 10 -10.09 2.89 2.14
CA ARG A 10 -10.57 2.58 0.82
C ARG A 10 -10.04 3.58 -0.19
N GLN A 11 -9.97 4.84 0.19
CA GLN A 11 -9.44 5.86 -0.68
C GLN A 11 -7.96 5.64 -0.98
N VAL A 12 -7.17 5.28 0.04
CA VAL A 12 -5.76 4.97 -0.15
C VAL A 12 -5.61 3.81 -1.13
N ARG A 13 -6.42 2.78 -0.94
CA ARG A 13 -6.38 1.62 -1.81
C ARG A 13 -6.69 2.01 -3.24
N GLU A 14 -7.73 2.82 -3.44
CA GLU A 14 -8.11 3.21 -4.78
C GLU A 14 -7.04 4.03 -5.47
N ILE A 15 -6.39 4.92 -4.74
CA ILE A 15 -5.32 5.71 -5.32
C ILE A 15 -4.16 4.81 -5.72
N ALA A 16 -3.78 3.91 -4.81
CA ALA A 16 -2.65 3.02 -5.08
C ALA A 16 -2.93 2.14 -6.29
N LEU A 17 -4.11 1.56 -6.35
CA LEU A 17 -4.44 0.67 -7.45
C LEU A 17 -4.52 1.41 -8.77
N ARG A 18 -5.00 2.65 -8.73
CA ARG A 18 -5.10 3.43 -9.96
C ARG A 18 -3.72 3.79 -10.50
N VAL A 19 -2.83 4.23 -9.62
CA VAL A 19 -1.49 4.62 -10.06
C VAL A 19 -0.70 3.42 -10.55
N LEU A 20 -0.90 2.27 -9.89
CA LEU A 20 -0.10 1.10 -10.17
C LEU A 20 -0.73 0.14 -11.18
N ALA A 21 -1.95 0.44 -11.62
CA ALA A 21 -2.70 -0.48 -12.48
C ALA A 21 -1.94 -0.99 -13.70
N PRO A 22 -1.18 -0.15 -14.41
CA PRO A 22 -0.52 -0.64 -15.62
C PRO A 22 0.68 -1.55 -15.35
N TYR A 23 1.02 -1.77 -14.11
CA TYR A 23 2.27 -2.45 -13.79
C TYR A 23 2.03 -3.77 -13.05
N PRO A 24 2.92 -4.75 -13.22
CA PRO A 24 2.75 -6.05 -12.58
C PRO A 24 3.21 -5.99 -11.13
N VAL A 25 2.32 -5.62 -10.25
CA VAL A 25 2.65 -5.47 -8.83
C VAL A 25 1.59 -6.12 -7.97
N THR A 26 1.98 -6.44 -6.73
CA THR A 26 1.05 -6.79 -5.67
C THR A 26 1.16 -5.71 -4.61
N VAL A 27 0.03 -5.25 -4.10
CA VAL A 27 -0.01 -4.22 -3.09
C VAL A 27 -0.51 -4.82 -1.79
N TYR A 28 0.19 -4.55 -0.71
CA TYR A 28 -0.12 -5.09 0.60
C TYR A 28 -0.38 -3.96 1.59
N LEU A 29 -1.34 -4.16 2.47
CA LEU A 29 -1.51 -3.30 3.64
C LEU A 29 -0.89 -4.02 4.81
N PHE A 30 0.05 -3.40 5.50
CA PHE A 30 0.71 -4.05 6.61
C PHE A 30 0.80 -3.10 7.79
N GLY A 31 1.41 -3.54 8.87
CA GLY A 31 1.53 -2.73 10.06
C GLY A 31 0.29 -2.81 10.91
N SER A 32 0.08 -1.83 11.75
CA SER A 32 -1.00 -1.89 12.72
C SER A 32 -2.38 -1.88 12.07
N ARG A 33 -2.51 -1.22 10.92
CA ARG A 33 -3.81 -1.21 10.25
C ARG A 33 -4.18 -2.59 9.73
N ALA A 34 -3.20 -3.35 9.24
CA ALA A 34 -3.46 -4.70 8.78
C ALA A 34 -3.86 -5.60 9.94
N ALA A 35 -3.30 -5.36 11.10
CA ALA A 35 -3.62 -6.15 12.28
C ALA A 35 -4.94 -5.77 12.91
N GLY A 36 -5.55 -4.71 12.43
CA GLY A 36 -6.85 -4.31 12.95
C GLY A 36 -6.78 -3.51 14.22
N GLY A 37 -5.60 -3.22 14.70
CA GLY A 37 -5.46 -2.53 15.95
C GLY A 37 -5.05 -1.10 15.87
N GLY A 38 -5.01 -0.54 14.70
CA GLY A 38 -4.52 0.82 14.55
C GLY A 38 -5.42 1.84 15.15
N ARG A 39 -4.85 2.94 15.64
CA ARG A 39 -5.62 4.03 16.12
C ARG A 39 -6.06 4.87 14.97
N ARG A 40 -7.05 5.68 15.20
CA ARG A 40 -7.46 6.63 14.21
C ARG A 40 -6.31 7.54 13.92
N LEU A 41 -6.12 7.94 12.74
CA LEU A 41 -5.07 8.86 12.30
C LEU A 41 -3.67 8.31 12.47
N SER A 42 -3.52 7.00 12.70
CA SER A 42 -2.20 6.41 12.68
C SER A 42 -1.72 6.34 11.26
N ASP A 43 -0.43 6.20 11.10
CA ASP A 43 0.13 6.02 9.79
C ASP A 43 -0.41 4.75 9.15
N VAL A 44 -0.49 4.78 7.84
CA VAL A 44 -0.86 3.61 7.06
C VAL A 44 0.38 3.14 6.34
N ASP A 45 0.65 1.85 6.42
CA ASP A 45 1.83 1.28 5.77
C ASP A 45 1.39 0.39 4.64
N ILE A 46 1.84 0.69 3.42
CA ILE A 46 1.59 -0.18 2.29
C ILE A 46 2.90 -0.58 1.67
N ALA A 47 2.92 -1.77 1.11
CA ALA A 47 4.10 -2.29 0.45
C ALA A 47 3.74 -2.66 -0.97
N VAL A 48 4.67 -2.43 -1.88
CA VAL A 48 4.50 -2.73 -3.29
C VAL A 48 5.54 -3.77 -3.67
N GLU A 49 5.08 -4.89 -4.15
CA GLU A 49 5.97 -5.95 -4.62
C GLU A 49 5.89 -5.99 -6.13
N SER A 50 7.02 -5.76 -6.79
CA SER A 50 7.07 -5.73 -8.23
C SER A 50 7.33 -7.11 -8.77
N HIS A 51 6.61 -7.50 -9.82
CA HIS A 51 6.86 -8.75 -10.51
C HIS A 51 7.48 -8.51 -11.88
N GLY A 52 8.01 -7.31 -12.07
CA GLY A 52 8.70 -6.94 -13.29
C GLY A 52 9.36 -5.61 -13.06
N ALA A 53 9.92 -5.05 -14.10
CA ALA A 53 10.61 -3.78 -13.96
C ALA A 53 9.59 -2.66 -13.76
N LEU A 54 9.91 -1.74 -12.89
CA LEU A 54 9.09 -0.56 -12.66
C LEU A 54 9.89 0.69 -12.98
N PRO A 55 9.23 1.71 -13.52
CA PRO A 55 9.92 2.98 -13.72
C PRO A 55 10.36 3.58 -12.39
N ARG A 56 11.48 4.25 -12.39
CA ARG A 56 12.01 4.86 -11.19
C ARG A 56 11.07 5.85 -10.56
N HIS A 57 10.29 6.56 -11.38
CA HIS A 57 9.43 7.62 -10.86
C HIS A 57 8.11 7.10 -10.32
N LEU A 58 7.85 5.80 -10.44
CA LEU A 58 6.51 5.30 -10.15
C LEU A 58 6.16 5.39 -8.67
N LEU A 59 7.03 4.91 -7.79
CA LEU A 59 6.72 4.97 -6.37
C LEU A 59 6.74 6.38 -5.81
N PRO A 60 7.68 7.25 -6.23
CA PRO A 60 7.56 8.66 -5.84
C PRO A 60 6.27 9.29 -6.31
N GLU A 61 5.80 8.94 -7.49
CA GLU A 61 4.55 9.46 -8.01
C GLU A 61 3.38 9.01 -7.15
N LEU A 62 3.39 7.74 -6.74
CA LEU A 62 2.36 7.23 -5.86
C LEU A 62 2.37 7.97 -4.53
N ARG A 63 3.55 8.20 -3.96
CA ARG A 63 3.64 8.94 -2.70
C ARG A 63 3.07 10.32 -2.84
N GLU A 64 3.36 10.98 -3.94
CA GLU A 64 2.85 12.32 -4.17
C GLU A 64 1.33 12.31 -4.32
N ALA A 65 0.79 11.35 -5.06
CA ALA A 65 -0.65 11.26 -5.22
C ALA A 65 -1.35 11.07 -3.88
N LEU A 66 -0.76 10.28 -3.00
CA LEU A 66 -1.34 10.06 -1.69
C LEU A 66 -1.26 11.32 -0.83
N GLU A 67 -0.15 12.05 -0.92
CA GLU A 67 -0.01 13.28 -0.16
C GLU A 67 -0.96 14.36 -0.63
N GLU A 68 -1.28 14.37 -1.90
CA GLU A 68 -2.17 15.37 -2.43
C GLU A 68 -3.64 15.02 -2.26
N SER A 69 -3.91 13.83 -1.75
CA SER A 69 -5.28 13.41 -1.56
C SER A 69 -5.86 14.02 -0.29
N THR A 70 -7.13 13.74 -0.02
CA THR A 70 -7.77 14.23 1.19
C THR A 70 -7.59 13.31 2.37
N VAL A 71 -6.79 12.25 2.20
CA VAL A 71 -6.53 11.34 3.31
C VAL A 71 -5.75 12.07 4.39
N PRO A 72 -6.22 12.04 5.63
CA PRO A 72 -5.65 12.89 6.67
C PRO A 72 -4.46 12.31 7.39
N TYR A 73 -4.05 11.09 7.07
CA TYR A 73 -2.90 10.50 7.75
C TYR A 73 -1.81 10.21 6.73
N HIS A 74 -0.62 10.02 7.27
CA HIS A 74 0.55 9.75 6.45
C HIS A 74 0.48 8.32 5.91
N VAL A 75 0.79 8.14 4.65
CA VAL A 75 0.85 6.81 4.05
C VAL A 75 2.29 6.54 3.68
N ASP A 76 2.85 5.49 4.26
CA ASP A 76 4.21 5.11 4.00
C ASP A 76 4.22 4.03 2.94
N VAL A 77 4.94 4.25 1.86
CA VAL A 77 5.01 3.32 0.74
C VAL A 77 6.37 2.67 0.72
N VAL A 78 6.38 1.35 0.85
CA VAL A 78 7.62 0.58 0.93
C VAL A 78 7.77 -0.27 -0.32
N ASP A 79 8.97 -0.25 -0.89
CA ASP A 79 9.29 -1.10 -2.03
C ASP A 79 9.79 -2.44 -1.48
N LEU A 80 9.00 -3.50 -1.64
CA LEU A 80 9.38 -4.80 -1.10
C LEU A 80 10.63 -5.38 -1.74
N GLY A 81 10.99 -4.91 -2.91
CA GLY A 81 12.23 -5.35 -3.53
C GLY A 81 13.46 -4.76 -2.89
N ALA A 82 13.29 -3.70 -2.09
CA ALA A 82 14.42 -2.99 -1.51
C ALA A 82 14.59 -3.27 -0.02
N VAL A 83 13.74 -4.09 0.57
CA VAL A 83 13.87 -4.39 2.00
C VAL A 83 14.58 -5.72 2.17
N ASP A 84 14.99 -6.02 3.40
CA ASP A 84 15.68 -7.28 3.61
C ASP A 84 14.71 -8.45 3.49
N PRO A 85 15.23 -9.64 3.20
CA PRO A 85 14.37 -10.79 2.92
C PRO A 85 13.45 -11.20 4.06
N ASP A 86 13.90 -11.05 5.30
CA ASP A 86 13.06 -11.42 6.43
C ASP A 86 11.85 -10.53 6.56
N PHE A 87 12.05 -9.23 6.37
CA PHE A 87 10.93 -8.31 6.41
C PHE A 87 9.97 -8.58 5.27
N ARG A 88 10.51 -8.84 4.07
CA ARG A 88 9.67 -9.14 2.92
C ARG A 88 8.80 -10.36 3.17
N GLU A 89 9.39 -11.40 3.74
CA GLU A 89 8.65 -12.61 3.98
C GLU A 89 7.57 -12.40 5.02
N ARG A 90 7.86 -11.59 6.04
CA ARG A 90 6.86 -11.31 7.05
C ARG A 90 5.68 -10.55 6.47
N VAL A 91 5.96 -9.58 5.62
CA VAL A 91 4.88 -8.85 4.97
C VAL A 91 4.03 -9.80 4.13
N ARG A 92 4.66 -10.66 3.37
CA ARG A 92 3.91 -11.60 2.54
C ARG A 92 3.00 -12.49 3.36
N LYS A 93 3.44 -12.88 4.54
CA LYS A 93 2.65 -13.77 5.38
C LYS A 93 1.56 -13.08 6.15
N GLU A 94 1.81 -11.86 6.61
CA GLU A 94 0.94 -11.24 7.60
C GLU A 94 0.11 -10.12 7.05
N ALA A 95 0.49 -9.55 5.91
CA ALA A 95 -0.21 -8.38 5.40
C ALA A 95 -1.50 -8.77 4.70
N ILE A 96 -2.34 -7.80 4.51
CA ILE A 96 -3.57 -7.95 3.75
C ILE A 96 -3.25 -7.60 2.30
N ILE A 97 -3.58 -8.48 1.38
CA ILE A 97 -3.33 -8.23 -0.03
C ILE A 97 -4.46 -7.38 -0.56
N TRP A 98 -4.13 -6.20 -1.06
CA TRP A 98 -5.12 -5.32 -1.64
C TRP A 98 -5.33 -5.62 -3.12
N SER A 99 -4.26 -6.06 -3.78
CA SER A 99 -4.39 -6.34 -5.18
C SER A 99 -3.26 -7.21 -5.61
N GLY A 100 -3.59 -8.17 -6.45
CA GLY A 100 -2.57 -8.95 -7.11
C GLY A 100 -2.54 -8.55 -8.54
N SER A 101 -1.43 -8.80 -9.18
CA SER A 101 -1.39 -8.51 -10.55
C SER A 101 -2.19 -9.49 -11.32
N ARG A 102 -2.76 -10.06 -10.99
CA ARG A 102 -3.56 -10.79 -11.67
C ARG A 102 -4.21 -10.70 -12.53
N ILE A 103 -4.29 -10.81 -12.79
CA ILE A 103 -4.90 -10.68 -13.26
C ILE A 103 -5.62 -11.06 -13.60
N GLY A 104 -5.85 -11.08 -13.50
CA GLY A 104 -6.79 -11.17 -13.66
C GLY A 104 -6.88 -11.75 -13.69
#